data_e535afe9f3c9a7733c08c9c94cc61634
#
_entry.id   e535afe9f3c9a7733c08c9c94cc61634
#
_cell.length_a   1.000
_cell.length_b   1.000
_cell.length_c   1.000
_cell.angle_alpha   90.00
_cell.angle_beta   90.00
_cell.angle_gamma   90.00
#
_symmetry.space_group_name_H-M   'P 1'
#
loop_
_entity.id
_entity.type
_entity.pdbx_description
1 polymer ?
#
loop_
_entity_poly.entity_id
_entity_poly.type
_entity_poly.pdbx_seq_one_letter_code
_entity_poly.pdbx_strand_id
1 'polypeptide(L)'
;MSGPVAITAASLRRAAEIVRGGGVVAFPTETYYGLAVDPFQPAALERLFAVKRRPADLPILVLVSGPEQLGLLAAGVPSLFTPLMRSFWPGPLTLVCPARADLPTRLTGNTGTVGVRRSPLAAANQLIAACGGPLTATSANLSGQPPAVTAAEAFALFGDSVDLVLDGGATPGGQGSTLVGVRAGRLCCLREGVVPFAAVQACVFSCADPSPFS
;
A
#
# COMPACT_ATOMS: atom_id res chain seq x y z
N MET A 1 5.15 -2.28 -25.37
CA MET A 1 4.72 -0.97 -24.79
C MET A 1 5.73 0.13 -25.10
N SER A 2 5.27 1.36 -25.31
CA SER A 2 6.10 2.56 -25.17
C SER A 2 6.54 2.67 -23.70
N GLY A 3 7.80 3.05 -23.42
CA GLY A 3 8.39 3.11 -22.08
C GLY A 3 7.59 3.87 -21.01
N PRO A 4 8.21 4.18 -19.84
CA PRO A 4 7.55 4.93 -18.77
C PRO A 4 7.01 6.28 -19.23
N VAL A 5 5.87 6.72 -18.66
CA VAL A 5 5.23 7.98 -19.01
C VAL A 5 5.20 8.93 -17.82
N ALA A 6 5.47 10.21 -18.04
CA ALA A 6 5.43 11.24 -17.01
C ALA A 6 4.03 11.32 -16.37
N ILE A 7 3.98 11.67 -15.08
CA ILE A 7 2.74 11.89 -14.33
C ILE A 7 2.11 13.20 -14.77
N THR A 8 0.97 13.11 -15.44
CA THR A 8 0.15 14.22 -15.92
C THR A 8 -1.33 13.88 -15.69
N ALA A 9 -2.21 14.86 -15.81
CA ALA A 9 -3.65 14.59 -15.74
C ALA A 9 -4.12 13.58 -16.80
N ALA A 10 -3.50 13.56 -17.97
CA ALA A 10 -3.82 12.62 -19.05
C ALA A 10 -3.35 11.19 -18.71
N SER A 11 -2.10 11.03 -18.25
CA SER A 11 -1.56 9.72 -17.87
C SER A 11 -2.27 9.14 -16.62
N LEU A 12 -2.69 9.99 -15.68
CA LEU A 12 -3.47 9.56 -14.52
C LEU A 12 -4.89 9.08 -14.93
N ARG A 13 -5.57 9.78 -15.84
CA ARG A 13 -6.85 9.30 -16.39
C ARG A 13 -6.68 7.95 -17.08
N ARG A 14 -5.66 7.82 -17.94
CA ARG A 14 -5.35 6.55 -18.60
C ARG A 14 -5.04 5.43 -17.59
N ALA A 15 -4.26 5.71 -16.54
CA ALA A 15 -3.98 4.77 -15.47
C ALA A 15 -5.27 4.31 -14.76
N ALA A 16 -6.18 5.25 -14.48
CA ALA A 16 -7.46 4.94 -13.86
C ALA A 16 -8.37 4.08 -14.76
N GLU A 17 -8.37 4.30 -16.06
CA GLU A 17 -9.07 3.45 -17.04
C GLU A 17 -8.51 2.03 -17.05
N ILE A 18 -7.18 1.91 -17.06
CA ILE A 18 -6.48 0.63 -16.99
C ILE A 18 -6.85 -0.13 -15.72
N VAL A 19 -6.75 0.52 -14.55
CA VAL A 19 -7.08 -0.11 -13.25
C VAL A 19 -8.53 -0.56 -13.21
N ARG A 20 -9.48 0.30 -13.64
CA ARG A 20 -10.90 -0.06 -13.72
C ARG A 20 -11.16 -1.23 -14.67
N GLY A 21 -10.39 -1.35 -15.73
CA GLY A 21 -10.43 -2.49 -16.66
C GLY A 21 -9.70 -3.75 -16.16
N GLY A 22 -9.22 -3.77 -14.91
CA GLY A 22 -8.50 -4.92 -14.32
C GLY A 22 -7.02 -4.99 -14.69
N GLY A 23 -6.48 -3.90 -15.26
CA GLY A 23 -5.06 -3.80 -15.62
C GLY A 23 -4.15 -3.46 -14.44
N VAL A 24 -2.86 -3.61 -14.67
CA VAL A 24 -1.79 -3.37 -13.67
C VAL A 24 -1.01 -2.12 -14.02
N VAL A 25 -0.88 -1.21 -13.07
CA VAL A 25 -0.12 0.05 -13.21
C VAL A 25 1.04 0.07 -12.23
N ALA A 26 2.26 0.34 -12.71
CA ALA A 26 3.40 0.63 -11.85
C ALA A 26 3.46 2.14 -11.55
N PHE A 27 3.72 2.50 -10.29
CA PHE A 27 3.72 3.89 -9.84
C PHE A 27 4.66 4.11 -8.65
N PRO A 28 5.21 5.32 -8.45
CA PRO A 28 6.09 5.60 -7.31
C PRO A 28 5.34 5.73 -5.99
N THR A 29 6.00 5.28 -4.91
CA THR A 29 5.59 5.54 -3.52
C THR A 29 6.75 6.15 -2.73
N GLU A 30 6.55 6.48 -1.47
CA GLU A 30 7.60 7.02 -0.58
C GLU A 30 8.67 6.00 -0.16
N THR A 31 8.54 4.75 -0.63
CA THR A 31 9.54 3.69 -0.38
C THR A 31 10.12 3.16 -1.69
N TYR A 32 9.31 2.53 -2.50
CA TYR A 32 9.66 1.90 -3.77
C TYR A 32 8.59 2.18 -4.81
N TYR A 33 8.84 1.84 -6.06
CA TYR A 33 7.77 1.66 -7.02
C TYR A 33 6.84 0.56 -6.55
N GLY A 34 5.54 0.78 -6.72
CA GLY A 34 4.48 -0.17 -6.39
C GLY A 34 3.73 -0.62 -7.64
N LEU A 35 3.02 -1.75 -7.52
CA LEU A 35 2.06 -2.21 -8.52
C LEU A 35 0.64 -2.02 -7.98
N ALA A 36 -0.17 -1.28 -8.74
CA ALA A 36 -1.56 -0.99 -8.47
C ALA A 36 -2.49 -1.82 -9.32
N VAL A 37 -3.48 -2.40 -8.68
CA VAL A 37 -4.73 -2.87 -9.26
C VAL A 37 -5.87 -2.47 -8.33
N ASP A 38 -7.10 -2.59 -8.80
CA ASP A 38 -8.29 -2.46 -7.94
C ASP A 38 -8.33 -3.64 -6.92
N PRO A 39 -8.26 -3.38 -5.61
CA PRO A 39 -8.25 -4.43 -4.58
C PRO A 39 -9.55 -5.21 -4.48
N PHE A 40 -10.64 -4.72 -5.07
CA PHE A 40 -11.97 -5.34 -5.03
C PHE A 40 -12.25 -6.24 -6.24
N GLN A 41 -11.35 -6.26 -7.23
CA GLN A 41 -11.49 -7.10 -8.44
C GLN A 41 -10.66 -8.37 -8.35
N PRO A 42 -11.27 -9.57 -8.14
CA PRO A 42 -10.53 -10.84 -8.04
C PRO A 42 -9.65 -11.12 -9.27
N ALA A 43 -10.14 -10.86 -10.49
CA ALA A 43 -9.37 -11.09 -11.71
C ALA A 43 -8.12 -10.20 -11.81
N ALA A 44 -8.22 -8.93 -11.37
CA ALA A 44 -7.08 -8.00 -11.33
C ALA A 44 -6.03 -8.46 -10.31
N LEU A 45 -6.46 -8.96 -9.16
CA LEU A 45 -5.58 -9.54 -8.14
C LEU A 45 -4.87 -10.80 -8.67
N GLU A 46 -5.59 -11.72 -9.32
CA GLU A 46 -4.96 -12.90 -9.95
C GLU A 46 -3.89 -12.50 -10.95
N ARG A 47 -4.18 -11.51 -11.80
CA ARG A 47 -3.21 -10.97 -12.75
C ARG A 47 -1.98 -10.39 -12.05
N LEU A 48 -2.18 -9.61 -10.97
CA LEU A 48 -1.09 -9.04 -10.18
C LEU A 48 -0.19 -10.13 -9.57
N PHE A 49 -0.78 -11.20 -9.05
CA PHE A 49 -0.03 -12.33 -8.51
C PHE A 49 0.78 -13.05 -9.59
N ALA A 50 0.20 -13.26 -10.76
CA ALA A 50 0.88 -13.86 -11.91
C ALA A 50 2.06 -13.02 -12.38
N VAL A 51 1.88 -11.69 -12.55
CA VAL A 51 2.93 -10.72 -12.93
C VAL A 51 4.10 -10.76 -11.94
N LYS A 52 3.82 -10.83 -10.65
CA LYS A 52 4.84 -10.86 -9.59
C LYS A 52 5.42 -12.24 -9.33
N ARG A 53 4.84 -13.31 -9.85
CA ARG A 53 5.11 -14.70 -9.42
C ARG A 53 4.99 -14.82 -7.89
N ARG A 54 3.92 -14.22 -7.32
CA ARG A 54 3.74 -14.12 -5.88
C ARG A 54 3.09 -15.38 -5.32
N PRO A 55 3.58 -15.93 -4.18
CA PRO A 55 2.87 -16.98 -3.45
C PRO A 55 1.45 -16.54 -3.08
N ALA A 56 0.50 -17.48 -3.19
CA ALA A 56 -0.93 -17.21 -3.08
C ALA A 56 -1.39 -16.77 -1.67
N ASP A 57 -0.66 -17.17 -0.66
CA ASP A 57 -0.91 -16.96 0.77
C ASP A 57 -0.34 -15.64 1.31
N LEU A 58 0.38 -14.89 0.51
CA LEU A 58 0.96 -13.62 0.94
C LEU A 58 -0.02 -12.45 0.71
N PRO A 59 -0.51 -11.78 1.78
CA PRO A 59 -1.43 -10.66 1.65
C PRO A 59 -0.79 -9.46 0.91
N ILE A 60 -1.63 -8.62 0.32
CA ILE A 60 -1.20 -7.41 -0.38
C ILE A 60 -1.61 -6.16 0.42
N LEU A 61 -0.67 -5.23 0.55
CA LEU A 61 -0.90 -3.90 1.09
C LEU A 61 -1.83 -3.09 0.17
N VAL A 62 -2.71 -2.31 0.79
CA VAL A 62 -3.59 -1.34 0.12
C VAL A 62 -3.22 0.08 0.54
N LEU A 63 -3.11 0.99 -0.42
CA LEU A 63 -3.02 2.42 -0.18
C LEU A 63 -4.40 3.06 -0.19
N VAL A 64 -4.58 4.02 0.73
CA VAL A 64 -5.77 4.86 0.86
C VAL A 64 -5.39 6.33 0.77
N SER A 65 -6.32 7.19 0.34
CA SER A 65 -6.14 8.65 0.35
C SER A 65 -6.31 9.25 1.76
N GLY A 66 -7.14 8.61 2.59
CA GLY A 66 -7.38 9.04 3.96
C GLY A 66 -8.07 7.98 4.81
N PRO A 67 -8.22 8.26 6.13
CA PRO A 67 -8.86 7.33 7.07
C PRO A 67 -10.32 6.98 6.72
N GLU A 68 -11.01 7.86 5.99
CA GLU A 68 -12.39 7.66 5.54
C GLU A 68 -12.57 6.43 4.65
N GLN A 69 -11.51 6.03 3.94
CA GLN A 69 -11.53 4.85 3.08
C GLN A 69 -11.29 3.53 3.86
N LEU A 70 -10.92 3.60 5.15
CA LEU A 70 -10.70 2.38 5.94
C LEU A 70 -11.94 1.50 6.05
N GLY A 71 -13.12 2.10 6.12
CA GLY A 71 -14.39 1.37 6.17
C GLY A 71 -14.70 0.52 4.92
N LEU A 72 -14.00 0.78 3.79
CA LEU A 72 -14.10 -0.05 2.59
C LEU A 72 -13.30 -1.36 2.71
N LEU A 73 -12.32 -1.41 3.61
CA LEU A 73 -11.34 -2.49 3.71
C LEU A 73 -11.39 -3.22 5.05
N ALA A 74 -11.55 -2.47 6.15
CA ALA A 74 -11.49 -2.99 7.51
C ALA A 74 -12.88 -3.22 8.11
N ALA A 75 -13.09 -4.35 8.76
CA ALA A 75 -14.29 -4.62 9.56
C ALA A 75 -14.31 -3.79 10.86
N GLY A 76 -13.14 -3.32 11.28
CA GLY A 76 -12.96 -2.42 12.41
C GLY A 76 -11.52 -1.93 12.48
N VAL A 77 -11.33 -0.74 13.02
CA VAL A 77 -10.00 -0.14 13.21
C VAL A 77 -9.69 -0.17 14.71
N PRO A 78 -8.64 -0.91 15.15
CA PRO A 78 -8.23 -0.90 16.55
C PRO A 78 -8.00 0.51 17.08
N SER A 79 -8.49 0.82 18.28
CA SER A 79 -8.34 2.17 18.88
C SER A 79 -6.88 2.59 19.06
N LEU A 80 -5.98 1.64 19.27
CA LEU A 80 -4.53 1.85 19.31
C LEU A 80 -3.96 2.45 18.01
N PHE A 81 -4.67 2.35 16.88
CA PHE A 81 -4.22 2.89 15.61
C PHE A 81 -4.54 4.39 15.44
N THR A 82 -5.48 4.93 16.22
CA THR A 82 -5.83 6.36 16.14
C THR A 82 -4.63 7.28 16.35
N PRO A 83 -3.85 7.17 17.47
CA PRO A 83 -2.64 7.98 17.64
C PRO A 83 -1.58 7.68 16.57
N LEU A 84 -1.44 6.45 16.11
CA LEU A 84 -0.48 6.09 15.08
C LEU A 84 -0.80 6.75 13.72
N MET A 85 -2.07 6.77 13.33
CA MET A 85 -2.51 7.48 12.12
C MET A 85 -2.22 8.98 12.22
N ARG A 86 -2.43 9.60 13.39
CA ARG A 86 -2.15 11.02 13.59
C ARG A 86 -0.66 11.35 13.48
N SER A 87 0.21 10.48 13.98
CA SER A 87 1.65 10.72 14.06
C SER A 87 2.44 10.26 12.84
N PHE A 88 1.98 9.18 12.16
CA PHE A 88 2.77 8.53 11.11
C PHE A 88 2.07 8.50 9.75
N TRP A 89 0.83 8.99 9.62
CA TRP A 89 0.14 9.12 8.35
C TRP A 89 -0.06 10.59 7.97
N PRO A 90 0.24 10.95 6.72
CA PRO A 90 0.78 10.12 5.66
C PRO A 90 2.26 9.75 5.91
N GLY A 91 2.63 8.48 5.63
CA GLY A 91 3.99 7.99 5.88
C GLY A 91 4.15 6.48 5.77
N PRO A 92 5.40 5.97 5.97
CA PRO A 92 5.74 4.58 5.71
C PRO A 92 5.38 3.64 6.88
N LEU A 93 4.20 3.83 7.50
CA LEU A 93 3.62 2.94 8.50
C LEU A 93 2.38 2.25 7.91
N THR A 94 2.40 0.92 7.87
CA THR A 94 1.28 0.08 7.46
C THR A 94 0.58 -0.49 8.69
N LEU A 95 -0.72 -0.23 8.80
CA LEU A 95 -1.58 -0.73 9.86
C LEU A 95 -2.36 -1.96 9.37
N VAL A 96 -2.22 -3.08 10.08
CA VAL A 96 -2.88 -4.34 9.74
C VAL A 96 -4.15 -4.48 10.56
N CYS A 97 -5.29 -4.28 9.89
CA CYS A 97 -6.63 -4.31 10.48
C CYS A 97 -7.32 -5.66 10.23
N PRO A 98 -8.33 -6.04 11.04
CA PRO A 98 -9.29 -7.06 10.67
C PRO A 98 -9.93 -6.71 9.32
N ALA A 99 -9.90 -7.62 8.36
CA ALA A 99 -10.44 -7.42 7.04
C ALA A 99 -11.98 -7.55 7.04
N ARG A 100 -12.66 -6.82 6.16
CA ARG A 100 -14.06 -7.11 5.87
C ARG A 100 -14.19 -8.50 5.24
N ALA A 101 -15.26 -9.19 5.55
CA ALA A 101 -15.51 -10.56 5.08
C ALA A 101 -15.75 -10.68 3.57
N ASP A 102 -16.15 -9.57 2.94
CA ASP A 102 -16.44 -9.48 1.52
C ASP A 102 -15.21 -9.15 0.65
N LEU A 103 -14.02 -8.93 1.27
CA LEU A 103 -12.80 -8.73 0.51
C LEU A 103 -12.32 -10.03 -0.16
N PRO A 104 -11.75 -9.93 -1.38
CA PRO A 104 -11.17 -11.08 -2.05
C PRO A 104 -10.11 -11.77 -1.18
N THR A 105 -10.18 -13.09 -1.07
CA THR A 105 -9.22 -13.90 -0.28
C THR A 105 -7.79 -13.72 -0.79
N ARG A 106 -7.61 -13.49 -2.08
CA ARG A 106 -6.30 -13.18 -2.68
C ARG A 106 -5.68 -11.91 -2.13
N LEU A 107 -6.49 -10.88 -1.81
CA LEU A 107 -6.01 -9.65 -1.20
C LEU A 107 -5.49 -9.88 0.22
N THR A 108 -6.25 -10.64 1.00
CA THR A 108 -5.98 -10.88 2.42
C THR A 108 -5.00 -12.03 2.68
N GLY A 109 -4.63 -12.81 1.64
CA GLY A 109 -3.83 -14.02 1.81
C GLY A 109 -4.48 -15.03 2.76
N ASN A 110 -5.80 -15.02 2.86
CA ASN A 110 -6.60 -15.87 3.76
C ASN A 110 -6.30 -15.64 5.26
N THR A 111 -5.66 -14.52 5.63
CA THR A 111 -5.30 -14.20 7.02
C THR A 111 -6.42 -13.58 7.83
N GLY A 112 -7.54 -13.20 7.18
CA GLY A 112 -8.60 -12.41 7.80
C GLY A 112 -8.17 -10.97 8.14
N THR A 113 -7.04 -10.50 7.61
CA THR A 113 -6.51 -9.16 7.86
C THR A 113 -6.16 -8.45 6.57
N VAL A 114 -6.12 -7.12 6.61
CA VAL A 114 -5.68 -6.25 5.50
C VAL A 114 -4.70 -5.21 6.00
N GLY A 115 -3.57 -5.07 5.31
CA GLY A 115 -2.59 -4.03 5.57
C GLY A 115 -2.95 -2.75 4.81
N VAL A 116 -3.09 -1.64 5.52
CA VAL A 116 -3.48 -0.35 4.94
C VAL A 116 -2.43 0.71 5.26
N ARG A 117 -2.15 1.60 4.30
CA ARG A 117 -1.21 2.70 4.45
C ARG A 117 -1.69 3.94 3.70
N ARG A 118 -1.33 5.13 4.20
CA ARG A 118 -1.48 6.40 3.48
C ARG A 118 -0.10 6.91 3.08
N SER A 119 0.14 7.02 1.77
CA SER A 119 1.40 7.55 1.27
C SER A 119 1.45 9.08 1.37
N PRO A 120 2.58 9.71 1.70
CA PRO A 120 2.79 11.15 1.60
C PRO A 120 3.03 11.61 0.16
N LEU A 121 3.32 10.70 -0.77
CA LEU A 121 3.69 11.05 -2.13
C LEU A 121 2.47 11.52 -2.93
N ALA A 122 2.55 12.74 -3.49
CA ALA A 122 1.46 13.33 -4.28
C ALA A 122 1.04 12.42 -5.45
N ALA A 123 2.00 11.81 -6.13
CA ALA A 123 1.77 10.90 -7.25
C ALA A 123 0.85 9.73 -6.89
N ALA A 124 1.09 9.10 -5.73
CA ALA A 124 0.27 7.99 -5.25
C ALA A 124 -1.17 8.46 -4.93
N ASN A 125 -1.30 9.60 -4.24
CA ASN A 125 -2.61 10.17 -3.88
C ASN A 125 -3.40 10.62 -5.12
N GLN A 126 -2.73 11.21 -6.12
CA GLN A 126 -3.36 11.60 -7.38
C GLN A 126 -3.88 10.37 -8.15
N LEU A 127 -3.12 9.26 -8.16
CA LEU A 127 -3.58 8.03 -8.80
C LEU A 127 -4.79 7.44 -8.07
N ILE A 128 -4.77 7.37 -6.73
CA ILE A 128 -5.91 6.92 -5.91
C ILE A 128 -7.15 7.78 -6.19
N ALA A 129 -6.98 9.10 -6.23
CA ALA A 129 -8.07 10.03 -6.53
C ALA A 129 -8.63 9.83 -7.95
N ALA A 130 -7.77 9.65 -8.95
CA ALA A 130 -8.17 9.40 -10.33
C ALA A 130 -8.92 8.06 -10.50
N CYS A 131 -8.54 7.04 -9.72
CA CYS A 131 -9.22 5.74 -9.71
C CYS A 131 -10.55 5.77 -8.93
N GLY A 132 -10.73 6.74 -8.02
CA GLY A 132 -11.92 6.89 -7.19
C GLY A 132 -11.97 5.98 -5.97
N GLY A 133 -10.88 5.31 -5.61
CA GLY A 133 -10.85 4.39 -4.47
C GLY A 133 -9.46 3.86 -4.12
N PRO A 134 -9.38 3.02 -3.07
CA PRO A 134 -8.13 2.38 -2.65
C PRO A 134 -7.46 1.58 -3.77
N LEU A 135 -6.14 1.46 -3.70
CA LEU A 135 -5.34 0.70 -4.66
C LEU A 135 -4.39 -0.26 -3.97
N THR A 136 -4.12 -1.40 -4.56
CA THR A 136 -3.00 -2.22 -4.08
C THR A 136 -1.68 -1.47 -4.25
N ALA A 137 -0.71 -1.77 -3.41
CA ALA A 137 0.63 -1.16 -3.48
C ALA A 137 1.71 -2.16 -3.04
N THR A 138 1.72 -3.31 -3.68
CA THR A 138 2.84 -4.23 -3.50
C THR A 138 4.07 -3.71 -4.25
N SER A 139 5.27 -3.88 -3.69
CA SER A 139 6.52 -3.41 -4.32
C SER A 139 6.68 -3.94 -5.76
N ALA A 140 7.24 -3.11 -6.64
CA ALA A 140 7.50 -3.46 -8.03
C ALA A 140 8.77 -4.32 -8.15
N ASN A 141 8.63 -5.62 -7.87
CA ASN A 141 9.66 -6.65 -8.00
C ASN A 141 9.02 -8.02 -8.29
N LEU A 142 9.75 -8.90 -8.91
CA LEU A 142 9.44 -10.33 -8.82
C LEU A 142 9.65 -10.79 -7.38
N SER A 143 8.81 -11.70 -6.88
CA SER A 143 8.87 -12.14 -5.48
C SER A 143 10.27 -12.65 -5.14
N GLY A 144 10.84 -12.14 -4.04
CA GLY A 144 12.20 -12.48 -3.58
C GLY A 144 13.33 -11.66 -4.22
N GLN A 145 13.05 -10.81 -5.21
CA GLN A 145 14.05 -9.93 -5.83
C GLN A 145 14.01 -8.51 -5.25
N PRO A 146 15.06 -7.70 -5.44
CA PRO A 146 15.05 -6.29 -5.06
C PRO A 146 13.94 -5.51 -5.78
N PRO A 147 13.23 -4.62 -5.08
CA PRO A 147 12.19 -3.79 -5.70
C PRO A 147 12.78 -2.61 -6.47
N ALA A 148 12.10 -2.22 -7.56
CA ALA A 148 12.44 -1.08 -8.37
C ALA A 148 12.35 0.23 -7.59
N VAL A 149 13.35 1.09 -7.78
CA VAL A 149 13.39 2.45 -7.23
C VAL A 149 13.20 3.52 -8.30
N THR A 150 13.22 3.16 -9.58
CA THR A 150 12.95 4.04 -10.72
C THR A 150 11.91 3.46 -11.66
N ALA A 151 11.28 4.32 -12.48
CA ALA A 151 10.36 3.89 -13.50
C ALA A 151 11.04 3.01 -14.56
N ALA A 152 12.29 3.32 -14.90
CA ALA A 152 13.09 2.54 -15.84
C ALA A 152 13.34 1.11 -15.33
N GLU A 153 13.67 0.94 -14.05
CA GLU A 153 13.82 -0.38 -13.42
C GLU A 153 12.50 -1.15 -13.40
N ALA A 154 11.39 -0.49 -13.02
CA ALA A 154 10.07 -1.11 -13.05
C ALA A 154 9.69 -1.57 -14.46
N PHE A 155 9.98 -0.76 -15.47
CA PHE A 155 9.75 -1.10 -16.87
C PHE A 155 10.66 -2.26 -17.33
N ALA A 156 11.93 -2.24 -16.96
CA ALA A 156 12.87 -3.31 -17.30
C ALA A 156 12.47 -4.66 -16.66
N LEU A 157 11.92 -4.64 -15.42
CA LEU A 157 11.49 -5.85 -14.72
C LEU A 157 10.21 -6.47 -15.31
N PHE A 158 9.26 -5.63 -15.72
CA PHE A 158 7.91 -6.10 -16.06
C PHE A 158 7.55 -5.96 -17.54
N GLY A 159 8.18 -5.03 -18.26
CA GLY A 159 7.93 -4.83 -19.68
C GLY A 159 6.44 -4.79 -20.02
N ASP A 160 6.03 -5.67 -20.95
CA ASP A 160 4.63 -5.78 -21.38
C ASP A 160 3.72 -6.54 -20.38
N SER A 161 4.25 -7.02 -19.25
CA SER A 161 3.44 -7.68 -18.21
C SER A 161 2.60 -6.70 -17.39
N VAL A 162 2.96 -5.40 -17.37
CA VAL A 162 2.17 -4.31 -16.79
C VAL A 162 1.65 -3.39 -17.91
N ASP A 163 0.50 -2.76 -17.70
CA ASP A 163 -0.16 -1.99 -18.78
C ASP A 163 0.33 -0.55 -18.86
N LEU A 164 0.89 -0.02 -17.76
CA LEU A 164 1.44 1.32 -17.70
C LEU A 164 2.48 1.43 -16.59
N VAL A 165 3.54 2.20 -16.85
CA VAL A 165 4.50 2.63 -15.83
C VAL A 165 4.45 4.16 -15.76
N LEU A 166 4.02 4.69 -14.62
CA LEU A 166 4.02 6.13 -14.34
C LEU A 166 5.39 6.53 -13.82
N ASP A 167 6.02 7.53 -14.45
CA ASP A 167 7.31 8.07 -14.03
C ASP A 167 7.11 9.31 -13.16
N GLY A 168 7.40 9.18 -11.88
CA GLY A 168 7.44 10.28 -10.91
C GLY A 168 8.82 10.47 -10.29
N GLY A 169 9.88 10.05 -11.01
CA GLY A 169 11.27 10.13 -10.53
C GLY A 169 11.67 8.94 -9.64
N ALA A 170 12.87 9.05 -9.08
CA ALA A 170 13.40 8.02 -8.19
C ALA A 170 12.72 8.06 -6.81
N THR A 171 12.53 6.88 -6.25
CA THR A 171 12.03 6.68 -4.88
C THR A 171 13.21 6.43 -3.92
N PRO A 172 13.06 6.68 -2.60
CA PRO A 172 14.16 6.51 -1.64
C PRO A 172 14.76 5.10 -1.58
N GLY A 173 13.95 4.06 -1.79
CA GLY A 173 14.40 2.68 -1.61
C GLY A 173 14.73 2.34 -0.14
N GLY A 174 15.73 1.49 0.07
CA GLY A 174 16.26 1.14 1.40
C GLY A 174 15.38 0.15 2.14
N GLN A 175 14.50 0.61 3.00
CA GLN A 175 13.55 -0.24 3.74
C GLN A 175 12.11 0.00 3.29
N GLY A 176 11.29 -1.06 3.33
CA GLY A 176 9.85 -0.93 3.12
C GLY A 176 9.15 -0.29 4.32
N SER A 177 7.83 -0.14 4.24
CA SER A 177 7.02 0.33 5.38
C SER A 177 7.12 -0.62 6.57
N THR A 178 7.05 -0.08 7.78
CA THR A 178 6.86 -0.88 9.00
C THR A 178 5.42 -1.38 9.07
N LEU A 179 5.23 -2.67 9.33
CA LEU A 179 3.91 -3.30 9.47
C LEU A 179 3.61 -3.55 10.94
N VAL A 180 2.49 -3.00 11.40
CA VAL A 180 2.04 -3.11 12.79
C VAL A 180 0.62 -3.67 12.84
N GLY A 181 0.41 -4.66 13.70
CA GLY A 181 -0.87 -5.24 14.02
C GLY A 181 -1.22 -5.11 15.50
N VAL A 182 -2.38 -5.62 15.88
CA VAL A 182 -2.81 -5.76 17.29
C VAL A 182 -3.11 -7.22 17.57
N ARG A 183 -2.50 -7.77 18.63
CA ARG A 183 -2.78 -9.11 19.14
C ARG A 183 -3.00 -9.05 20.65
N ALA A 184 -4.06 -9.65 21.13
CA ALA A 184 -4.45 -9.63 22.56
C ALA A 184 -4.42 -8.20 23.15
N GLY A 185 -4.96 -7.21 22.42
CA GLY A 185 -5.03 -5.82 22.86
C GLY A 185 -3.69 -5.06 22.87
N ARG A 186 -2.60 -5.62 22.33
CA ARG A 186 -1.27 -5.02 22.31
C ARG A 186 -0.76 -4.85 20.89
N LEU A 187 0.03 -3.78 20.65
CA LEU A 187 0.75 -3.62 19.39
C LEU A 187 1.76 -4.74 19.18
N CYS A 188 1.82 -5.26 17.97
CA CYS A 188 2.84 -6.21 17.54
C CYS A 188 3.49 -5.74 16.23
N CYS A 189 4.82 -5.84 16.15
CA CYS A 189 5.58 -5.65 14.93
C CYS A 189 5.48 -6.92 14.09
N LEU A 190 4.92 -6.79 12.89
CA LEU A 190 4.85 -7.88 11.92
C LEU A 190 6.03 -7.84 10.96
N ARG A 191 6.55 -6.65 10.68
CA ARG A 191 7.77 -6.40 9.93
C ARG A 191 8.29 -5.01 10.29
N GLU A 192 9.52 -4.92 10.72
CA GLU A 192 10.19 -3.63 10.89
C GLU A 192 10.63 -3.07 9.53
N GLY A 193 10.54 -1.76 9.38
CA GLY A 193 10.88 -1.03 8.16
C GLY A 193 11.35 0.38 8.52
N VAL A 194 11.03 1.37 7.67
CA VAL A 194 11.49 2.77 7.82
C VAL A 194 11.15 3.38 9.19
N VAL A 195 9.99 3.08 9.76
CA VAL A 195 9.59 3.56 11.09
C VAL A 195 10.04 2.55 12.15
N PRO A 196 10.96 2.90 13.08
CA PRO A 196 11.36 1.99 14.16
C PRO A 196 10.16 1.60 15.02
N PHE A 197 10.03 0.32 15.34
CA PHE A 197 8.88 -0.14 16.16
C PHE A 197 8.86 0.48 17.55
N ALA A 198 10.03 0.78 18.11
CA ALA A 198 10.13 1.51 19.38
C ALA A 198 9.45 2.89 19.34
N ALA A 199 9.57 3.62 18.22
CA ALA A 199 8.87 4.90 18.03
C ALA A 199 7.35 4.71 17.94
N VAL A 200 6.88 3.63 17.31
CA VAL A 200 5.46 3.27 17.25
C VAL A 200 4.90 2.98 18.65
N GLN A 201 5.64 2.23 19.46
CA GLN A 201 5.24 1.93 20.85
C GLN A 201 5.20 3.19 21.70
N ALA A 202 6.24 4.03 21.65
CA ALA A 202 6.31 5.29 22.41
C ALA A 202 5.11 6.22 22.11
N CYS A 203 4.68 6.30 20.84
CA CYS A 203 3.53 7.11 20.44
C CYS A 203 2.23 6.69 21.16
N VAL A 204 2.00 5.40 21.35
CA VAL A 204 0.79 4.91 22.02
C VAL A 204 0.86 5.12 23.53
N PHE A 205 2.02 4.90 24.14
CA PHE A 205 2.20 5.12 25.58
C PHE A 205 2.05 6.60 25.95
N SER A 206 2.57 7.52 25.14
CA SER A 206 2.43 8.96 25.36
C SER A 206 0.99 9.46 25.26
N CYS A 207 0.11 8.76 24.55
CA CYS A 207 -1.30 9.11 24.41
C CYS A 207 -2.19 8.45 25.49
N ALA A 208 -1.65 7.48 26.23
CA ALA A 208 -2.39 6.76 27.27
C ALA A 208 -2.28 7.43 28.64
N ASP A 209 -1.41 8.42 28.82
CA ASP A 209 -1.23 9.19 30.05
C ASP A 209 -1.85 10.59 29.88
N PRO A 210 -3.14 10.81 30.19
CA PRO A 210 -3.62 12.16 30.49
C PRO A 210 -3.01 12.52 31.84
N SER A 211 -2.01 13.39 31.85
CA SER A 211 -1.41 13.95 33.06
C SER A 211 -2.49 14.31 34.08
N PRO A 212 -2.44 13.79 35.31
CA PRO A 212 -3.44 14.14 36.34
C PRO A 212 -3.07 15.41 37.09
N PHE A 213 -2.53 16.44 36.39
CA PHE A 213 -2.24 17.74 37.01
C PHE A 213 -2.58 18.90 36.07
N SER A 214 -3.76 19.44 36.21
CA SER A 214 -4.10 20.85 36.08
C SER A 214 -5.30 21.17 36.98
#